data_40ecd2febd498b8648ff1df62464c685
#
_entry.id   40ecd2febd498b8648ff1df62464c685
#
_cell.length_a   1.000
_cell.length_b   1.000
_cell.length_c   1.000
_cell.angle_alpha   90.00
_cell.angle_beta   90.00
_cell.angle_gamma   90.00
#
_symmetry.space_group_name_H-M   'P 1'
#
loop_
_entity.id
_entity.type
_entity.pdbx_description
1 polymer ?
#
loop_
_entity_poly.entity_id
_entity_poly.type
_entity_poly.pdbx_seq_one_letter_code
_entity_poly.pdbx_strand_id
1 'polypeptide(L)'
;MRLVHFLLPALALFSSHHAIAQSSYPDRPIKMIVPLAAASAVDVAARIVTQKMADNMGQQVVILNQPGASGLIGAEAVARAEPDGYTIGGFNDSIMTMVPNLQSRMRWDILKDFEPVSLVATVEWGLIANNQTSFKNAADLIAAAKAAPGKIDYSSGGPGSPQHLAMAMFASAAGIALTHVPYKGATQAATDVAAGQIPVGFQGLGTVAALVRGGQLRLIGVTTEKRLLQFPDVPTVSESGLPGFFFNSWFAILAPAATPKDVIVRLNAEVLKAVGDPEVRRKLEELGFAMRGSSAEELRSMTRDQLAKYERVIREIGIAKE
;
A
#
# COMPACT_ATOMS: atom_id res chain seq x y z
N MET A 1 -30.47 -75.74 49.32
CA MET A 1 -30.43 -74.98 48.08
C MET A 1 -30.07 -73.53 48.43
N ARG A 2 -28.83 -73.09 48.15
CA ARG A 2 -28.35 -71.75 48.41
C ARG A 2 -28.20 -71.04 47.04
N LEU A 3 -29.01 -70.03 46.79
CA LEU A 3 -28.89 -69.16 45.61
C LEU A 3 -27.72 -68.15 45.80
N VAL A 4 -26.76 -68.20 44.90
CA VAL A 4 -25.65 -67.28 44.85
C VAL A 4 -26.04 -66.19 43.82
N HIS A 5 -26.20 -64.94 44.27
CA HIS A 5 -26.45 -63.79 43.42
C HIS A 5 -25.11 -63.24 42.91
N PHE A 6 -24.88 -63.30 41.61
CA PHE A 6 -23.75 -62.59 40.93
C PHE A 6 -24.14 -61.20 40.68
N LEU A 7 -23.53 -60.25 41.36
CA LEU A 7 -23.57 -58.78 40.98
C LEU A 7 -22.48 -58.52 39.94
N LEU A 8 -22.85 -58.20 38.74
CA LEU A 8 -21.95 -57.61 37.74
C LEU A 8 -21.79 -56.11 38.00
N PRO A 9 -20.57 -55.55 38.09
CA PRO A 9 -20.36 -54.10 38.11
C PRO A 9 -20.45 -53.57 36.69
N ALA A 10 -21.39 -52.63 36.45
CA ALA A 10 -21.51 -51.83 35.23
C ALA A 10 -20.33 -50.81 35.19
N LEU A 11 -19.39 -51.08 34.30
CA LEU A 11 -18.26 -50.17 34.03
C LEU A 11 -18.76 -49.02 33.15
N ALA A 12 -19.09 -47.86 33.74
CA ALA A 12 -19.46 -46.63 33.01
C ALA A 12 -18.22 -46.05 32.35
N LEU A 13 -18.06 -46.23 31.05
CA LEU A 13 -17.09 -45.54 30.22
C LEU A 13 -17.45 -44.05 30.11
N PHE A 14 -16.79 -43.22 30.93
CA PHE A 14 -16.82 -41.76 30.74
C PHE A 14 -15.98 -41.44 29.50
N SER A 15 -16.62 -41.25 28.35
CA SER A 15 -16.03 -40.67 27.14
C SER A 15 -15.76 -39.19 27.43
N SER A 16 -14.55 -38.87 27.84
CA SER A 16 -14.09 -37.48 27.93
C SER A 16 -14.05 -36.86 26.52
N HIS A 17 -15.12 -36.19 26.13
CA HIS A 17 -15.09 -35.32 24.99
C HIS A 17 -14.15 -34.15 25.34
N HIS A 18 -12.91 -34.21 24.89
CA HIS A 18 -12.05 -33.05 24.84
C HIS A 18 -12.66 -32.12 23.81
N ALA A 19 -13.48 -31.20 24.27
CA ALA A 19 -13.80 -30.00 23.46
C ALA A 19 -12.45 -29.29 23.23
N ILE A 20 -11.89 -29.48 22.04
CA ILE A 20 -10.82 -28.64 21.56
C ILE A 20 -11.43 -27.22 21.56
N ALA A 21 -11.10 -26.45 22.60
CA ALA A 21 -11.41 -25.02 22.63
C ALA A 21 -10.75 -24.46 21.38
N GLN A 22 -11.56 -24.17 20.35
CA GLN A 22 -11.12 -23.41 19.21
C GLN A 22 -10.62 -22.09 19.78
N SER A 23 -9.29 -21.92 19.85
CA SER A 23 -8.70 -20.66 20.31
C SER A 23 -9.29 -19.55 19.45
N SER A 24 -9.98 -18.61 20.06
CA SER A 24 -10.63 -17.52 19.35
C SER A 24 -9.54 -16.63 18.76
N TYR A 25 -9.18 -16.87 17.51
CA TYR A 25 -8.24 -15.99 16.79
C TYR A 25 -8.86 -14.58 16.64
N PRO A 26 -8.09 -13.50 16.94
CA PRO A 26 -6.77 -13.48 17.60
C PRO A 26 -6.88 -13.54 19.13
N ASP A 27 -5.97 -14.25 19.80
CA ASP A 27 -5.83 -14.33 21.28
C ASP A 27 -4.61 -13.56 21.81
N ARG A 28 -3.79 -13.00 20.92
CA ARG A 28 -2.60 -12.19 21.20
C ARG A 28 -2.43 -11.11 20.14
N PRO A 29 -1.55 -10.11 20.36
CA PRO A 29 -1.30 -9.04 19.39
C PRO A 29 -0.84 -9.55 18.02
N ILE A 30 -1.37 -8.94 16.96
CA ILE A 30 -0.98 -9.17 15.57
C ILE A 30 0.12 -8.16 15.21
N LYS A 31 1.18 -8.61 14.54
CA LYS A 31 2.22 -7.76 13.98
C LYS A 31 1.93 -7.48 12.50
N MET A 32 1.84 -6.22 12.11
CA MET A 32 1.78 -5.82 10.70
C MET A 32 3.11 -5.23 10.28
N ILE A 33 3.81 -5.91 9.36
CA ILE A 33 5.00 -5.38 8.72
C ILE A 33 4.58 -4.48 7.56
N VAL A 34 5.00 -3.22 7.61
CA VAL A 34 4.85 -2.25 6.52
C VAL A 34 6.23 -2.05 5.88
N PRO A 35 6.47 -2.56 4.65
CA PRO A 35 7.78 -2.49 3.98
C PRO A 35 8.11 -1.09 3.45
N LEU A 36 7.63 -0.06 4.10
CA LEU A 36 7.72 1.34 3.69
C LEU A 36 8.10 2.21 4.88
N ALA A 37 8.63 3.40 4.59
CA ALA A 37 8.99 4.36 5.62
C ALA A 37 7.77 4.78 6.45
N ALA A 38 8.00 5.10 7.72
CA ALA A 38 6.98 5.72 8.56
C ALA A 38 6.47 7.02 7.92
N ALA A 39 5.21 7.37 8.18
CA ALA A 39 4.50 8.49 7.58
C ALA A 39 4.39 8.45 6.05
N SER A 40 4.69 7.31 5.40
CA SER A 40 4.26 7.08 4.02
C SER A 40 2.73 6.92 3.94
N ALA A 41 2.15 7.11 2.76
CA ALA A 41 0.70 6.97 2.59
C ALA A 41 0.15 5.65 3.15
N VAL A 42 0.82 4.52 2.85
CA VAL A 42 0.42 3.21 3.38
C VAL A 42 0.53 3.14 4.90
N ASP A 43 1.62 3.65 5.48
CA ASP A 43 1.79 3.65 6.95
C ASP A 43 0.68 4.44 7.64
N VAL A 44 0.33 5.61 7.11
CA VAL A 44 -0.75 6.44 7.63
C VAL A 44 -2.09 5.71 7.57
N ALA A 45 -2.43 5.13 6.41
CA ALA A 45 -3.67 4.37 6.25
C ALA A 45 -3.70 3.11 7.12
N ALA A 46 -2.57 2.38 7.19
CA ALA A 46 -2.44 1.19 8.01
C ALA A 46 -2.73 1.50 9.49
N ARG A 47 -2.16 2.58 10.04
CA ARG A 47 -2.40 2.96 11.46
C ARG A 47 -3.86 3.25 11.76
N ILE A 48 -4.55 3.96 10.86
CA ILE A 48 -5.96 4.30 11.03
C ILE A 48 -6.84 3.05 10.96
N VAL A 49 -6.60 2.19 9.96
CA VAL A 49 -7.40 0.96 9.75
C VAL A 49 -7.12 -0.07 10.86
N THR A 50 -5.85 -0.28 11.21
CA THR A 50 -5.49 -1.28 12.23
C THR A 50 -5.91 -0.90 13.63
N GLN A 51 -5.99 0.41 13.95
CA GLN A 51 -6.59 0.85 15.21
C GLN A 51 -8.04 0.39 15.31
N LYS A 52 -8.85 0.59 14.25
CA LYS A 52 -10.24 0.14 14.24
C LYS A 52 -10.35 -1.39 14.25
N MET A 53 -9.46 -2.09 13.55
CA MET A 53 -9.41 -3.56 13.64
C MET A 53 -9.10 -4.01 15.07
N ALA A 54 -8.15 -3.35 15.76
CA ALA A 54 -7.81 -3.66 17.14
C ALA A 54 -9.00 -3.45 18.10
N ASP A 55 -9.72 -2.34 17.95
CA ASP A 55 -10.92 -2.06 18.74
C ASP A 55 -12.00 -3.14 18.53
N ASN A 56 -12.18 -3.61 17.30
CA ASN A 56 -13.17 -4.63 16.98
C ASN A 56 -12.77 -6.03 17.48
N MET A 57 -11.48 -6.36 17.44
CA MET A 57 -10.98 -7.70 17.81
C MET A 57 -10.62 -7.83 19.30
N GLY A 58 -10.46 -6.72 20.02
CA GLY A 58 -9.96 -6.72 21.40
C GLY A 58 -8.47 -7.09 21.49
N GLN A 59 -7.74 -7.07 20.37
CA GLN A 59 -6.32 -7.38 20.30
C GLN A 59 -5.58 -6.33 19.48
N GLN A 60 -4.40 -5.91 19.94
CA GLN A 60 -3.60 -4.89 19.28
C GLN A 60 -3.09 -5.38 17.91
N VAL A 61 -3.05 -4.46 16.94
CA VAL A 61 -2.31 -4.65 15.69
C VAL A 61 -1.12 -3.69 15.70
N VAL A 62 0.07 -4.25 15.93
CA VAL A 62 1.32 -3.47 16.09
C VAL A 62 1.99 -3.30 14.73
N ILE A 63 2.18 -2.06 14.29
CA ILE A 63 2.84 -1.74 13.02
C ILE A 63 4.35 -1.68 13.23
N LEU A 64 5.07 -2.43 12.38
CA LEU A 64 6.52 -2.40 12.26
C LEU A 64 6.90 -1.92 10.85
N ASN A 65 7.46 -0.72 10.75
CA ASN A 65 8.02 -0.23 9.49
C ASN A 65 9.37 -0.92 9.22
N GLN A 66 9.47 -1.59 8.07
CA GLN A 66 10.70 -2.29 7.65
C GLN A 66 11.02 -1.95 6.19
N PRO A 67 11.45 -0.68 5.93
CA PRO A 67 11.79 -0.24 4.58
C PRO A 67 13.12 -0.83 4.11
N GLY A 68 13.42 -0.64 2.83
CA GLY A 68 14.70 -1.00 2.22
C GLY A 68 14.52 -1.79 0.93
N ALA A 69 15.43 -1.57 -0.03
CA ALA A 69 15.40 -2.17 -1.36
C ALA A 69 14.00 -2.11 -2.00
N SER A 70 13.39 -0.92 -2.03
CA SER A 70 12.02 -0.67 -2.55
C SER A 70 10.93 -1.57 -1.94
N GLY A 71 11.11 -1.98 -0.66
CA GLY A 71 10.18 -2.81 0.08
C GLY A 71 10.48 -4.31 0.06
N LEU A 72 11.50 -4.75 -0.68
CA LEU A 72 11.85 -6.18 -0.79
C LEU A 72 12.18 -6.81 0.57
N ILE A 73 12.87 -6.09 1.46
CA ILE A 73 13.30 -6.61 2.77
C ILE A 73 12.09 -6.91 3.65
N GLY A 74 11.18 -5.97 3.80
CA GLY A 74 9.99 -6.17 4.64
C GLY A 74 9.00 -7.17 4.02
N ALA A 75 8.88 -7.21 2.69
CA ALA A 75 8.06 -8.20 2.02
C ALA A 75 8.61 -9.62 2.22
N GLU A 76 9.94 -9.84 2.12
CA GLU A 76 10.57 -11.12 2.42
C GLU A 76 10.32 -11.55 3.87
N ALA A 77 10.37 -10.61 4.81
CA ALA A 77 10.09 -10.90 6.22
C ALA A 77 8.64 -11.38 6.44
N VAL A 78 7.66 -10.84 5.70
CA VAL A 78 6.28 -11.37 5.73
C VAL A 78 6.19 -12.72 5.07
N ALA A 79 6.78 -12.92 3.89
CA ALA A 79 6.73 -14.17 3.14
C ALA A 79 7.28 -15.37 3.95
N ARG A 80 8.26 -15.11 4.81
CA ARG A 80 8.94 -16.13 5.64
C ARG A 80 8.39 -16.25 7.07
N ALA A 81 7.38 -15.46 7.42
CA ALA A 81 6.79 -15.54 8.75
C ALA A 81 5.94 -16.81 8.89
N GLU A 82 5.71 -17.22 10.15
CA GLU A 82 4.80 -18.33 10.45
C GLU A 82 3.40 -18.02 9.89
N PRO A 83 2.77 -18.98 9.19
CA PRO A 83 1.47 -18.78 8.56
C PRO A 83 0.30 -18.96 9.54
N ASP A 84 0.39 -18.34 10.71
CA ASP A 84 -0.59 -18.44 11.81
C ASP A 84 -1.52 -17.21 11.91
N GLY A 85 -1.31 -16.20 11.03
CA GLY A 85 -2.07 -14.96 11.02
C GLY A 85 -1.59 -13.89 12.01
N TYR A 86 -0.59 -14.16 12.86
CA TYR A 86 -0.05 -13.17 13.80
C TYR A 86 1.08 -12.32 13.22
N THR A 87 1.54 -12.61 12.01
CA THR A 87 2.34 -11.70 11.20
C THR A 87 1.66 -11.50 9.87
N ILE A 88 1.30 -10.24 9.56
CA ILE A 88 0.67 -9.84 8.29
C ILE A 88 1.47 -8.72 7.65
N GLY A 89 1.24 -8.45 6.38
CA GLY A 89 1.91 -7.39 5.62
C GLY A 89 0.93 -6.31 5.18
N GLY A 90 1.36 -5.04 5.30
CA GLY A 90 0.67 -3.90 4.71
C GLY A 90 1.45 -3.39 3.50
N PHE A 91 1.02 -3.72 2.29
CA PHE A 91 1.77 -3.50 1.04
C PHE A 91 1.10 -2.48 0.14
N ASN A 92 1.90 -1.76 -0.63
CA ASN A 92 1.39 -1.02 -1.78
C ASN A 92 1.47 -1.87 -3.06
N ASP A 93 0.83 -1.40 -4.11
CA ASP A 93 0.85 -1.99 -5.44
C ASP A 93 2.26 -2.09 -6.04
N SER A 94 3.14 -1.14 -5.73
CA SER A 94 4.52 -1.18 -6.23
C SER A 94 5.24 -2.43 -5.78
N ILE A 95 5.20 -2.75 -4.48
CA ILE A 95 5.83 -3.97 -3.95
C ILE A 95 5.21 -5.21 -4.60
N MET A 96 3.89 -5.20 -4.82
CA MET A 96 3.17 -6.35 -5.32
C MET A 96 3.31 -6.54 -6.85
N THR A 97 3.40 -5.46 -7.62
CA THR A 97 3.22 -5.54 -9.08
C THR A 97 4.25 -4.79 -9.93
N MET A 98 4.93 -3.77 -9.37
CA MET A 98 5.94 -3.01 -10.10
C MET A 98 7.35 -3.58 -9.87
N VAL A 99 7.75 -3.68 -8.60
CA VAL A 99 9.07 -4.20 -8.20
C VAL A 99 9.35 -5.60 -8.74
N PRO A 100 8.40 -6.57 -8.75
CA PRO A 100 8.64 -7.87 -9.38
C PRO A 100 8.98 -7.80 -10.86
N ASN A 101 8.53 -6.77 -11.56
CA ASN A 101 8.84 -6.56 -12.98
C ASN A 101 10.15 -5.80 -13.21
N LEU A 102 10.72 -5.17 -12.19
CA LEU A 102 11.96 -4.39 -12.25
C LEU A 102 13.18 -5.13 -11.69
N GLN A 103 12.97 -6.14 -10.85
CA GLN A 103 14.05 -6.91 -10.25
C GLN A 103 14.39 -8.15 -11.09
N SER A 104 15.67 -8.37 -11.34
CA SER A 104 16.16 -9.58 -12.02
C SER A 104 16.18 -10.81 -11.12
N ARG A 105 16.23 -10.60 -9.79
CA ARG A 105 16.26 -11.67 -8.78
C ARG A 105 15.31 -11.35 -7.63
N MET A 106 14.19 -12.04 -7.59
CA MET A 106 13.24 -11.99 -6.48
C MET A 106 13.49 -13.14 -5.51
N ARG A 107 13.34 -12.87 -4.20
CA ARG A 107 13.45 -13.90 -3.14
C ARG A 107 12.07 -14.40 -2.69
N TRP A 108 11.02 -13.90 -3.28
CA TRP A 108 9.64 -14.26 -3.05
C TRP A 108 8.81 -14.02 -4.33
N ASP A 109 7.68 -14.69 -4.41
CA ASP A 109 6.71 -14.58 -5.51
C ASP A 109 5.38 -14.12 -4.92
N ILE A 110 4.87 -12.98 -5.38
CA ILE A 110 3.65 -12.37 -4.82
C ILE A 110 2.42 -13.27 -4.93
N LEU A 111 2.37 -14.17 -5.92
CA LEU A 111 1.24 -15.06 -6.15
C LEU A 111 1.36 -16.41 -5.43
N LYS A 112 2.57 -16.77 -4.95
CA LYS A 112 2.85 -18.06 -4.30
C LYS A 112 3.15 -17.96 -2.83
N ASP A 113 3.88 -16.92 -2.40
CA ASP A 113 4.40 -16.81 -1.05
C ASP A 113 3.51 -15.95 -0.13
N PHE A 114 2.39 -15.44 -0.69
CA PHE A 114 1.44 -14.61 0.05
C PHE A 114 0.00 -15.06 -0.17
N GLU A 115 -0.80 -14.95 0.87
CA GLU A 115 -2.24 -15.08 0.84
C GLU A 115 -2.88 -13.68 0.93
N PRO A 116 -3.66 -13.25 -0.08
CA PRO A 116 -4.38 -11.98 -0.02
C PRO A 116 -5.40 -11.96 1.11
N VAL A 117 -5.47 -10.84 1.83
CA VAL A 117 -6.52 -10.60 2.83
C VAL A 117 -7.56 -9.64 2.26
N SER A 118 -7.19 -8.40 1.94
CA SER A 118 -8.09 -7.42 1.35
C SER A 118 -7.34 -6.26 0.71
N LEU A 119 -7.88 -5.72 -0.38
CA LEU A 119 -7.63 -4.35 -0.79
C LEU A 119 -8.25 -3.42 0.27
N VAL A 120 -7.50 -2.47 0.77
CA VAL A 120 -7.96 -1.54 1.81
C VAL A 120 -8.45 -0.24 1.18
N ALA A 121 -7.60 0.39 0.39
CA ALA A 121 -7.86 1.70 -0.23
C ALA A 121 -7.07 1.90 -1.51
N THR A 122 -7.57 2.74 -2.40
CA THR A 122 -6.75 3.41 -3.41
C THR A 122 -6.17 4.68 -2.84
N VAL A 123 -4.93 4.97 -3.21
CA VAL A 123 -4.19 6.17 -2.83
C VAL A 123 -4.26 7.16 -3.98
N GLU A 124 -4.75 8.33 -3.74
CA GLU A 124 -4.76 9.43 -4.71
C GLU A 124 -3.39 10.11 -4.73
N TRP A 125 -2.99 10.58 -5.91
CA TRP A 125 -1.63 11.07 -6.14
C TRP A 125 -1.64 12.50 -6.64
N GLY A 126 -0.53 13.19 -6.34
CA GLY A 126 -0.32 14.55 -6.80
C GLY A 126 1.10 14.80 -7.28
N LEU A 127 1.19 15.64 -8.29
CA LEU A 127 2.42 16.27 -8.72
C LEU A 127 2.67 17.46 -7.79
N ILE A 128 3.75 17.39 -7.03
CA ILE A 128 4.14 18.40 -6.05
C ILE A 128 5.33 19.20 -6.55
N ALA A 129 5.38 20.45 -6.16
CA ALA A 129 6.50 21.34 -6.43
C ALA A 129 6.93 22.11 -5.18
N ASN A 130 8.22 22.44 -5.09
CA ASN A 130 8.71 23.39 -4.11
C ASN A 130 8.12 24.77 -4.38
N ASN A 131 7.83 25.52 -3.33
CA ASN A 131 7.21 26.86 -3.41
C ASN A 131 8.09 27.91 -4.09
N GLN A 132 9.40 27.71 -4.16
CA GLN A 132 10.34 28.61 -4.83
C GLN A 132 10.32 28.44 -6.37
N THR A 133 9.74 27.34 -6.88
CA THR A 133 9.59 27.12 -8.32
C THR A 133 8.50 28.01 -8.88
N SER A 134 8.58 28.31 -10.19
CA SER A 134 7.50 29.01 -10.91
C SER A 134 6.33 28.12 -11.32
N PHE A 135 6.43 26.81 -11.09
CA PHE A 135 5.44 25.83 -11.54
C PHE A 135 4.12 25.97 -10.78
N LYS A 136 3.03 26.23 -11.50
CA LYS A 136 1.66 26.34 -10.97
C LYS A 136 0.79 25.15 -11.36
N ASN A 137 1.14 24.45 -12.43
CA ASN A 137 0.43 23.30 -12.96
C ASN A 137 1.38 22.39 -13.76
N ALA A 138 0.88 21.27 -14.28
CA ALA A 138 1.69 20.30 -15.03
C ALA A 138 2.22 20.89 -16.35
N ALA A 139 1.48 21.80 -17.02
CA ALA A 139 1.94 22.43 -18.26
C ALA A 139 3.18 23.28 -18.04
N ASP A 140 3.29 23.99 -16.93
CA ASP A 140 4.47 24.79 -16.60
C ASP A 140 5.73 23.91 -16.46
N LEU A 141 5.60 22.77 -15.78
CA LEU A 141 6.69 21.80 -15.65
C LEU A 141 7.08 21.22 -17.02
N ILE A 142 6.10 20.84 -17.84
CA ILE A 142 6.33 20.31 -19.20
C ILE A 142 7.06 21.34 -20.06
N ALA A 143 6.62 22.60 -20.05
CA ALA A 143 7.25 23.67 -20.82
C ALA A 143 8.70 23.91 -20.39
N ALA A 144 8.95 23.98 -19.07
CA ALA A 144 10.28 24.16 -18.53
C ALA A 144 11.22 22.98 -18.85
N ALA A 145 10.72 21.74 -18.76
CA ALA A 145 11.49 20.55 -19.09
C ALA A 145 11.81 20.45 -20.59
N LYS A 146 10.92 20.90 -21.47
CA LYS A 146 11.18 21.00 -22.92
C LYS A 146 12.22 22.07 -23.23
N ALA A 147 12.23 23.19 -22.51
CA ALA A 147 13.22 24.25 -22.69
C ALA A 147 14.61 23.87 -22.19
N ALA A 148 14.72 22.98 -21.19
CA ALA A 148 15.97 22.55 -20.61
C ALA A 148 15.95 21.02 -20.31
N PRO A 149 16.06 20.16 -21.33
CA PRO A 149 15.97 18.71 -21.18
C PRO A 149 16.99 18.15 -20.19
N GLY A 150 16.53 17.34 -19.22
CA GLY A 150 17.37 16.72 -18.21
C GLY A 150 17.93 17.66 -17.14
N LYS A 151 17.48 18.93 -17.08
CA LYS A 151 17.96 19.91 -16.09
C LYS A 151 17.05 20.06 -14.86
N ILE A 152 15.90 19.43 -14.88
CA ILE A 152 14.97 19.46 -13.75
C ILE A 152 15.04 18.11 -13.04
N ASP A 153 15.41 18.18 -11.77
CA ASP A 153 15.48 17.01 -10.91
C ASP A 153 14.09 16.66 -10.34
N TYR A 154 13.83 15.38 -10.14
CA TYR A 154 12.65 14.92 -9.42
C TYR A 154 13.00 13.89 -8.37
N SER A 155 12.30 13.95 -7.24
CA SER A 155 12.48 13.01 -6.14
C SER A 155 11.59 11.77 -6.26
N SER A 156 12.08 10.63 -5.78
CA SER A 156 11.28 9.41 -5.63
C SER A 156 11.65 8.65 -4.37
N GLY A 157 10.84 7.67 -3.98
CA GLY A 157 11.12 6.74 -2.89
C GLY A 157 12.14 5.64 -3.22
N GLY A 158 12.87 5.81 -4.34
CA GLY A 158 13.86 4.87 -4.86
C GLY A 158 13.44 4.23 -6.19
N PRO A 159 14.36 3.52 -6.87
CA PRO A 159 14.05 2.81 -8.10
C PRO A 159 12.86 1.85 -7.91
N GLY A 160 11.94 1.79 -8.88
CA GLY A 160 10.74 0.96 -8.82
C GLY A 160 9.66 1.43 -7.85
N SER A 161 9.88 2.53 -7.11
CA SER A 161 8.82 3.11 -6.28
C SER A 161 7.68 3.68 -7.15
N PRO A 162 6.45 3.81 -6.60
CA PRO A 162 5.34 4.43 -7.33
C PRO A 162 5.68 5.84 -7.82
N GLN A 163 6.47 6.62 -7.04
CA GLN A 163 6.94 7.95 -7.42
C GLN A 163 7.79 7.92 -8.69
N HIS A 164 8.72 6.96 -8.74
CA HIS A 164 9.59 6.77 -9.90
C HIS A 164 8.77 6.41 -11.15
N LEU A 165 7.88 5.42 -11.04
CA LEU A 165 7.04 5.02 -12.17
C LEU A 165 6.07 6.12 -12.61
N ALA A 166 5.41 6.81 -11.69
CA ALA A 166 4.51 7.91 -12.02
C ALA A 166 5.22 9.00 -12.80
N MET A 167 6.44 9.39 -12.37
CA MET A 167 7.22 10.40 -13.07
C MET A 167 7.77 9.89 -14.41
N ALA A 168 8.21 8.65 -14.50
CA ALA A 168 8.67 8.06 -15.75
C ALA A 168 7.53 7.97 -16.79
N MET A 169 6.32 7.56 -16.37
CA MET A 169 5.12 7.55 -17.21
C MET A 169 4.75 8.98 -17.67
N PHE A 170 4.78 9.94 -16.74
CA PHE A 170 4.52 11.35 -17.05
C PHE A 170 5.54 11.91 -18.05
N ALA A 171 6.82 11.69 -17.82
CA ALA A 171 7.88 12.17 -18.67
C ALA A 171 7.81 11.55 -20.09
N SER A 172 7.57 10.24 -20.16
CA SER A 172 7.35 9.53 -21.43
C SER A 172 6.16 10.05 -22.21
N ALA A 173 5.00 10.19 -21.55
CA ALA A 173 3.78 10.66 -22.19
C ALA A 173 3.87 12.15 -22.62
N ALA A 174 4.61 12.99 -21.89
CA ALA A 174 4.85 14.38 -22.21
C ALA A 174 5.99 14.60 -23.22
N GLY A 175 6.79 13.58 -23.54
CA GLY A 175 7.98 13.69 -24.38
C GLY A 175 9.04 14.62 -23.78
N ILE A 176 9.31 14.50 -22.47
CA ILE A 176 10.28 15.33 -21.73
C ILE A 176 11.33 14.47 -21.04
N ALA A 177 12.49 15.07 -20.74
CA ALA A 177 13.55 14.46 -19.96
C ALA A 177 13.68 15.16 -18.61
N LEU A 178 13.68 14.36 -17.54
CA LEU A 178 13.89 14.80 -16.15
C LEU A 178 14.98 13.95 -15.52
N THR A 179 15.69 14.47 -14.51
CA THR A 179 16.74 13.75 -13.81
C THR A 179 16.23 13.12 -12.52
N HIS A 180 16.39 11.82 -12.38
CA HIS A 180 15.92 11.06 -11.22
C HIS A 180 16.87 11.18 -10.03
N VAL A 181 16.35 11.61 -8.88
CA VAL A 181 17.05 11.63 -7.59
C VAL A 181 16.36 10.65 -6.63
N PRO A 182 16.91 9.44 -6.43
CA PRO A 182 16.31 8.42 -5.59
C PRO A 182 16.60 8.65 -4.11
N TYR A 183 15.57 8.46 -3.27
CA TYR A 183 15.63 8.45 -1.81
C TYR A 183 15.33 7.06 -1.24
N LYS A 184 15.57 6.87 0.07
CA LYS A 184 15.27 5.61 0.76
C LYS A 184 13.78 5.43 1.10
N GLY A 185 12.92 6.39 0.73
CA GLY A 185 11.47 6.33 0.95
C GLY A 185 10.75 7.63 0.60
N ALA A 186 9.44 7.53 0.46
CA ALA A 186 8.54 8.60 0.04
C ALA A 186 8.60 9.83 0.95
N THR A 187 8.68 9.63 2.27
CA THR A 187 8.68 10.70 3.27
C THR A 187 9.91 11.60 3.11
N GLN A 188 11.11 10.99 2.99
CA GLN A 188 12.33 11.76 2.78
C GLN A 188 12.30 12.53 1.46
N ALA A 189 11.86 11.86 0.39
CA ALA A 189 11.71 12.48 -0.92
C ALA A 189 10.78 13.72 -0.88
N ALA A 190 9.65 13.62 -0.17
CA ALA A 190 8.71 14.73 0.01
C ALA A 190 9.29 15.86 0.85
N THR A 191 10.01 15.54 1.92
CA THR A 191 10.65 16.52 2.80
C THR A 191 11.70 17.35 2.04
N ASP A 192 12.48 16.74 1.17
CA ASP A 192 13.52 17.44 0.40
C ASP A 192 12.92 18.31 -0.72
N VAL A 193 11.74 17.95 -1.27
CA VAL A 193 10.97 18.87 -2.13
C VAL A 193 10.46 20.05 -1.30
N ALA A 194 9.93 19.83 -0.10
CA ALA A 194 9.47 20.91 0.76
C ALA A 194 10.59 21.85 1.18
N ALA A 195 11.77 21.32 1.43
CA ALA A 195 12.98 22.07 1.79
C ALA A 195 13.64 22.81 0.58
N GLY A 196 13.18 22.57 -0.65
CA GLY A 196 13.73 23.20 -1.86
C GLY A 196 15.01 22.55 -2.39
N GLN A 197 15.38 21.37 -1.89
CA GLN A 197 16.53 20.62 -2.41
C GLN A 197 16.25 20.02 -3.78
N ILE A 198 15.02 19.61 -4.00
CA ILE A 198 14.52 19.05 -5.28
C ILE A 198 13.27 19.85 -5.69
N PRO A 199 13.17 20.26 -6.97
CA PRO A 199 12.06 21.14 -7.41
C PRO A 199 10.70 20.46 -7.45
N VAL A 200 10.62 19.16 -7.82
CA VAL A 200 9.33 18.47 -8.06
C VAL A 200 9.37 16.99 -7.65
N GLY A 201 8.19 16.40 -7.52
CA GLY A 201 8.02 14.96 -7.35
C GLY A 201 6.56 14.56 -7.52
N PHE A 202 6.30 13.28 -7.75
CA PHE A 202 4.98 12.69 -7.54
C PHE A 202 4.91 12.09 -6.14
N GLN A 203 3.78 12.31 -5.45
CA GLN A 203 3.58 11.75 -4.11
C GLN A 203 2.12 11.31 -3.90
N GLY A 204 1.96 10.22 -3.16
CA GLY A 204 0.64 9.86 -2.63
C GLY A 204 0.18 10.92 -1.63
N LEU A 205 -1.06 11.40 -1.77
CA LEU A 205 -1.58 12.49 -0.94
C LEU A 205 -1.54 12.18 0.55
N GLY A 206 -1.70 10.92 0.94
CA GLY A 206 -1.53 10.48 2.33
C GLY A 206 -0.16 10.82 2.95
N THR A 207 0.87 11.02 2.12
CA THR A 207 2.20 11.46 2.59
C THR A 207 2.31 12.97 2.69
N VAL A 208 1.68 13.72 1.79
CA VAL A 208 1.97 15.17 1.60
C VAL A 208 0.79 16.08 1.87
N ALA A 209 -0.43 15.59 2.09
CA ALA A 209 -1.60 16.43 2.27
C ALA A 209 -1.44 17.47 3.40
N ALA A 210 -0.79 17.10 4.49
CA ALA A 210 -0.51 18.02 5.60
C ALA A 210 0.48 19.13 5.18
N LEU A 211 1.54 18.78 4.44
CA LEU A 211 2.54 19.73 3.95
C LEU A 211 1.93 20.71 2.93
N VAL A 212 1.03 20.22 2.08
CA VAL A 212 0.29 21.05 1.11
C VAL A 212 -0.65 22.01 1.84
N ARG A 213 -1.48 21.54 2.77
CA ARG A 213 -2.39 22.37 3.56
C ARG A 213 -1.64 23.38 4.44
N GLY A 214 -0.47 22.99 4.95
CA GLY A 214 0.43 23.88 5.72
C GLY A 214 1.22 24.86 4.85
N GLY A 215 1.02 24.87 3.52
CA GLY A 215 1.72 25.77 2.61
C GLY A 215 3.22 25.52 2.46
N GLN A 216 3.71 24.35 2.87
CA GLN A 216 5.12 23.96 2.74
C GLN A 216 5.43 23.36 1.36
N LEU A 217 4.42 22.82 0.69
CA LEU A 217 4.49 22.29 -0.67
C LEU A 217 3.35 22.86 -1.51
N ARG A 218 3.60 23.03 -2.80
CA ARG A 218 2.57 23.33 -3.77
C ARG A 218 2.13 22.03 -4.46
N LEU A 219 0.83 21.76 -4.46
CA LEU A 219 0.22 20.72 -5.27
C LEU A 219 -0.12 21.35 -6.63
N ILE A 220 0.58 20.95 -7.69
CA ILE A 220 0.48 21.52 -9.03
C ILE A 220 -0.34 20.66 -10.01
N GLY A 221 -0.82 19.50 -9.56
CA GLY A 221 -1.73 18.67 -10.32
C GLY A 221 -2.08 17.42 -9.54
N VAL A 222 -3.31 16.94 -9.68
CA VAL A 222 -3.71 15.61 -9.19
C VAL A 222 -3.80 14.63 -10.35
N THR A 223 -3.53 13.36 -10.09
CA THR A 223 -3.47 12.32 -11.15
C THR A 223 -4.79 11.55 -11.30
N THR A 224 -5.84 12.02 -10.66
CA THR A 224 -7.19 11.48 -10.73
C THR A 224 -7.92 11.94 -11.99
N GLU A 225 -9.00 11.24 -12.39
CA GLU A 225 -9.82 11.62 -13.55
C GLU A 225 -10.55 12.95 -13.34
N LYS A 226 -10.87 13.28 -12.08
CA LYS A 226 -11.53 14.52 -11.69
C LYS A 226 -10.74 15.20 -10.59
N ARG A 227 -10.92 16.51 -10.43
CA ARG A 227 -10.38 17.26 -9.29
C ARG A 227 -10.89 16.68 -7.99
N LEU A 228 -10.06 16.77 -6.96
CA LEU A 228 -10.37 16.25 -5.64
C LEU A 228 -11.17 17.28 -4.84
N LEU A 229 -12.19 16.82 -4.11
CA LEU A 229 -13.02 17.68 -3.26
C LEU A 229 -12.20 18.39 -2.17
N GLN A 230 -11.15 17.73 -1.67
CA GLN A 230 -10.24 18.30 -0.66
C GLN A 230 -9.21 19.30 -1.25
N PHE A 231 -9.08 19.39 -2.58
CA PHE A 231 -8.20 20.31 -3.31
C PHE A 231 -8.89 20.81 -4.60
N PRO A 232 -10.04 21.51 -4.50
CA PRO A 232 -10.88 21.82 -5.66
C PRO A 232 -10.21 22.77 -6.65
N ASP A 233 -9.28 23.61 -6.19
CA ASP A 233 -8.56 24.58 -7.02
C ASP A 233 -7.38 23.96 -7.78
N VAL A 234 -6.97 22.73 -7.41
CA VAL A 234 -5.86 22.04 -8.07
C VAL A 234 -6.40 21.30 -9.30
N PRO A 235 -5.89 21.61 -10.51
CA PRO A 235 -6.32 20.93 -11.72
C PRO A 235 -5.84 19.47 -11.73
N THR A 236 -6.49 18.63 -12.52
CA THR A 236 -5.87 17.33 -12.85
C THR A 236 -4.68 17.52 -13.79
N VAL A 237 -3.74 16.58 -13.79
CA VAL A 237 -2.64 16.57 -14.77
C VAL A 237 -3.21 16.47 -16.19
N SER A 238 -4.33 15.75 -16.36
CA SER A 238 -5.06 15.65 -17.62
C SER A 238 -5.60 17.00 -18.09
N GLU A 239 -6.20 17.81 -17.20
CA GLU A 239 -6.70 19.14 -17.51
C GLU A 239 -5.57 20.14 -17.82
N SER A 240 -4.40 19.97 -17.21
CA SER A 240 -3.34 20.97 -17.17
C SER A 240 -2.08 20.59 -17.96
N GLY A 241 -2.21 19.85 -19.05
CA GLY A 241 -1.11 19.70 -19.99
C GLY A 241 -0.84 18.29 -20.50
N LEU A 242 -1.47 17.23 -19.93
CA LEU A 242 -1.25 15.86 -20.40
C LEU A 242 -2.58 15.09 -20.46
N PRO A 243 -3.42 15.33 -21.49
CA PRO A 243 -4.74 14.71 -21.62
C PRO A 243 -4.70 13.17 -21.48
N GLY A 244 -5.60 12.63 -20.66
CA GLY A 244 -5.70 11.21 -20.41
C GLY A 244 -4.68 10.64 -19.42
N PHE A 245 -3.80 11.48 -18.86
CA PHE A 245 -2.88 11.01 -17.83
C PHE A 245 -3.64 10.68 -16.54
N PHE A 246 -3.46 9.44 -16.11
CA PHE A 246 -4.03 8.92 -14.87
C PHE A 246 -3.01 8.02 -14.18
N PHE A 247 -2.87 8.20 -12.88
CA PHE A 247 -2.07 7.34 -12.02
C PHE A 247 -2.70 7.24 -10.65
N ASN A 248 -2.81 6.04 -10.13
CA ASN A 248 -3.12 5.78 -8.73
C ASN A 248 -2.27 4.63 -8.22
N SER A 249 -2.23 4.48 -6.92
CA SER A 249 -1.72 3.29 -6.28
C SER A 249 -2.75 2.78 -5.27
N TRP A 250 -2.45 1.66 -4.63
CA TRP A 250 -3.37 1.08 -3.67
C TRP A 250 -2.62 0.43 -2.51
N PHE A 251 -3.33 0.29 -1.42
CA PHE A 251 -2.90 -0.35 -0.19
C PHE A 251 -3.69 -1.62 0.02
N ALA A 252 -3.00 -2.74 0.28
CA ALA A 252 -3.59 -4.03 0.57
C ALA A 252 -2.94 -4.68 1.78
N ILE A 253 -3.69 -5.57 2.42
CA ILE A 253 -3.22 -6.43 3.49
C ILE A 253 -3.07 -7.85 2.96
N LEU A 254 -1.92 -8.45 3.24
CA LEU A 254 -1.58 -9.83 2.89
C LEU A 254 -1.10 -10.59 4.12
N ALA A 255 -1.21 -11.90 4.07
CA ALA A 255 -0.62 -12.82 5.04
C ALA A 255 0.42 -13.72 4.36
N PRO A 256 1.28 -14.45 5.09
CA PRO A 256 2.11 -15.50 4.53
C PRO A 256 1.26 -16.56 3.81
N ALA A 257 1.81 -17.19 2.77
CA ALA A 257 1.16 -18.34 2.14
C ALA A 257 0.88 -19.44 3.18
N ALA A 258 -0.13 -20.26 2.90
CA ALA A 258 -0.61 -21.31 3.79
C ALA A 258 -1.23 -20.84 5.12
N THR A 259 -1.44 -19.54 5.34
CA THR A 259 -2.27 -19.05 6.46
C THR A 259 -3.66 -19.70 6.39
N PRO A 260 -4.19 -20.26 7.48
CA PRO A 260 -5.48 -20.97 7.49
C PRO A 260 -6.62 -20.10 6.94
N LYS A 261 -7.53 -20.72 6.18
CA LYS A 261 -8.61 -19.99 5.51
C LYS A 261 -9.55 -19.28 6.48
N ASP A 262 -9.83 -19.85 7.62
CA ASP A 262 -10.65 -19.25 8.68
C ASP A 262 -9.99 -17.99 9.27
N VAL A 263 -8.67 -17.98 9.40
CA VAL A 263 -7.88 -16.81 9.80
C VAL A 263 -7.96 -15.71 8.73
N ILE A 264 -7.81 -16.07 7.44
CA ILE A 264 -7.96 -15.10 6.32
C ILE A 264 -9.37 -14.52 6.30
N VAL A 265 -10.40 -15.34 6.43
CA VAL A 265 -11.81 -14.89 6.49
C VAL A 265 -12.02 -13.94 7.67
N ARG A 266 -11.46 -14.27 8.85
CA ARG A 266 -11.55 -13.39 10.02
C ARG A 266 -10.87 -12.07 9.81
N LEU A 267 -9.62 -12.05 9.31
CA LEU A 267 -8.88 -10.83 8.99
C LEU A 267 -9.60 -9.98 7.96
N ASN A 268 -10.07 -10.59 6.86
CA ASN A 268 -10.84 -9.91 5.83
C ASN A 268 -12.09 -9.24 6.41
N ALA A 269 -12.86 -9.95 7.22
CA ALA A 269 -14.07 -9.40 7.85
C ALA A 269 -13.75 -8.16 8.71
N GLU A 270 -12.64 -8.17 9.46
CA GLU A 270 -12.25 -7.03 10.29
C GLU A 270 -11.73 -5.84 9.46
N VAL A 271 -11.05 -6.10 8.35
CA VAL A 271 -10.69 -5.05 7.38
C VAL A 271 -11.95 -4.42 6.79
N LEU A 272 -12.91 -5.23 6.33
CA LEU A 272 -14.16 -4.73 5.74
C LEU A 272 -14.98 -3.89 6.74
N LYS A 273 -15.04 -4.31 8.01
CA LYS A 273 -15.67 -3.50 9.07
C LYS A 273 -14.92 -2.18 9.28
N ALA A 274 -13.59 -2.20 9.30
CA ALA A 274 -12.79 -1.00 9.50
C ALA A 274 -12.94 0.00 8.35
N VAL A 275 -12.88 -0.44 7.08
CA VAL A 275 -13.05 0.44 5.92
C VAL A 275 -14.50 0.88 5.71
N GLY A 276 -15.46 0.16 6.27
CA GLY A 276 -16.88 0.54 6.31
C GLY A 276 -17.25 1.54 7.40
N ASP A 277 -16.38 1.74 8.39
CA ASP A 277 -16.63 2.67 9.50
C ASP A 277 -16.63 4.13 9.01
N PRO A 278 -17.67 4.93 9.31
CA PRO A 278 -17.78 6.30 8.82
C PRO A 278 -16.64 7.22 9.27
N GLU A 279 -16.12 7.04 10.48
CA GLU A 279 -15.02 7.86 11.02
C GLU A 279 -13.70 7.53 10.36
N VAL A 280 -13.39 6.23 10.18
CA VAL A 280 -12.23 5.75 9.45
C VAL A 280 -12.26 6.27 8.01
N ARG A 281 -13.41 6.13 7.34
CA ARG A 281 -13.62 6.61 5.98
C ARG A 281 -13.37 8.11 5.87
N ARG A 282 -14.01 8.91 6.71
CA ARG A 282 -13.83 10.37 6.71
C ARG A 282 -12.36 10.77 6.91
N LYS A 283 -11.67 10.19 7.90
CA LYS A 283 -10.25 10.49 8.18
C LYS A 283 -9.36 10.17 6.97
N LEU A 284 -9.60 9.07 6.30
CA LEU A 284 -8.77 8.64 5.17
C LEU A 284 -9.11 9.40 3.89
N GLU A 285 -10.38 9.71 3.62
CA GLU A 285 -10.79 10.54 2.48
C GLU A 285 -10.20 11.95 2.57
N GLU A 286 -10.16 12.56 3.75
CA GLU A 286 -9.46 13.84 3.98
C GLU A 286 -7.97 13.80 3.66
N LEU A 287 -7.34 12.64 3.74
CA LEU A 287 -5.92 12.41 3.45
C LEU A 287 -5.67 11.95 2.01
N GLY A 288 -6.69 11.88 1.15
CA GLY A 288 -6.54 11.48 -0.24
C GLY A 288 -6.51 9.97 -0.45
N PHE A 289 -7.37 9.26 0.29
CA PHE A 289 -7.62 7.84 0.06
C PHE A 289 -9.08 7.65 -0.35
N ALA A 290 -9.32 6.71 -1.27
CA ALA A 290 -10.66 6.21 -1.53
C ALA A 290 -10.79 4.79 -0.98
N MET A 291 -11.68 4.62 0.02
CA MET A 291 -11.90 3.33 0.67
C MET A 291 -12.49 2.32 -0.31
N ARG A 292 -11.99 1.09 -0.25
CA ARG A 292 -12.40 -0.01 -1.14
C ARG A 292 -13.00 -1.17 -0.37
N GLY A 293 -12.19 -1.98 0.24
CA GLY A 293 -12.56 -3.30 0.71
C GLY A 293 -12.68 -4.29 -0.46
N SER A 294 -12.15 -5.48 -0.31
CA SER A 294 -12.34 -6.56 -1.30
C SER A 294 -12.33 -7.92 -0.62
N SER A 295 -12.81 -8.93 -1.31
CA SER A 295 -12.48 -10.31 -0.99
C SER A 295 -11.00 -10.61 -1.30
N ALA A 296 -10.50 -11.71 -0.74
CA ALA A 296 -9.15 -12.20 -1.04
C ALA A 296 -9.00 -12.56 -2.53
N GLU A 297 -10.02 -13.16 -3.15
CA GLU A 297 -9.96 -13.55 -4.56
C GLU A 297 -9.98 -12.34 -5.51
N GLU A 298 -10.77 -11.31 -5.22
CA GLU A 298 -10.74 -10.06 -5.99
C GLU A 298 -9.35 -9.40 -5.93
N LEU A 299 -8.70 -9.36 -4.75
CA LEU A 299 -7.34 -8.84 -4.62
C LEU A 299 -6.34 -9.70 -5.40
N ARG A 300 -6.49 -11.03 -5.38
CA ARG A 300 -5.65 -11.96 -6.14
C ARG A 300 -5.77 -11.72 -7.65
N SER A 301 -6.99 -11.59 -8.16
CA SER A 301 -7.26 -11.30 -9.58
C SER A 301 -6.66 -9.96 -9.98
N MET A 302 -6.92 -8.91 -9.20
CA MET A 302 -6.38 -7.58 -9.44
C MET A 302 -4.84 -7.58 -9.46
N THR A 303 -4.20 -8.34 -8.56
CA THR A 303 -2.74 -8.46 -8.53
C THR A 303 -2.18 -9.07 -9.81
N ARG A 304 -2.80 -10.15 -10.33
CA ARG A 304 -2.39 -10.76 -11.61
C ARG A 304 -2.51 -9.79 -12.78
N ASP A 305 -3.64 -9.08 -12.87
CA ASP A 305 -3.89 -8.12 -13.96
C ASP A 305 -2.91 -6.96 -13.92
N GLN A 306 -2.62 -6.46 -12.72
CA GLN A 306 -1.66 -5.37 -12.53
C GLN A 306 -0.21 -5.80 -12.78
N LEU A 307 0.18 -7.03 -12.42
CA LEU A 307 1.50 -7.57 -12.79
C LEU A 307 1.71 -7.55 -14.30
N ALA A 308 0.74 -8.06 -15.07
CA ALA A 308 0.80 -8.08 -16.53
C ALA A 308 0.77 -6.66 -17.14
N LYS A 309 -0.02 -5.75 -16.54
CA LYS A 309 -0.04 -4.33 -16.95
C LYS A 309 1.32 -3.68 -16.77
N TYR A 310 1.93 -3.79 -15.58
CA TYR A 310 3.20 -3.12 -15.30
C TYR A 310 4.38 -3.77 -16.03
N GLU A 311 4.34 -5.05 -16.34
CA GLU A 311 5.31 -5.67 -17.26
C GLU A 311 5.35 -4.95 -18.60
N ARG A 312 4.17 -4.67 -19.20
CA ARG A 312 4.05 -3.91 -20.44
C ARG A 312 4.54 -2.47 -20.29
N VAL A 313 4.02 -1.75 -19.30
CA VAL A 313 4.33 -0.33 -19.07
C VAL A 313 5.82 -0.12 -18.87
N ILE A 314 6.47 -0.91 -17.99
CA ILE A 314 7.90 -0.80 -17.70
C ILE A 314 8.74 -1.03 -18.96
N ARG A 315 8.36 -2.00 -19.80
CA ARG A 315 9.02 -2.27 -21.07
C ARG A 315 8.86 -1.10 -22.07
N GLU A 316 7.63 -0.54 -22.17
CA GLU A 316 7.32 0.58 -23.09
C GLU A 316 8.07 1.87 -22.72
N ILE A 317 8.19 2.17 -21.42
CA ILE A 317 8.94 3.36 -20.95
C ILE A 317 10.44 3.13 -20.83
N GLY A 318 10.94 1.90 -21.12
CA GLY A 318 12.37 1.59 -21.20
C GLY A 318 13.11 1.57 -19.87
N ILE A 319 12.43 1.32 -18.73
CA ILE A 319 13.11 1.15 -17.46
C ILE A 319 13.78 -0.23 -17.42
N ALA A 320 15.12 -0.23 -17.25
CA ALA A 320 15.89 -1.46 -17.16
C ALA A 320 15.59 -2.23 -15.86
N LYS A 321 15.64 -3.57 -15.93
CA LYS A 321 15.65 -4.42 -14.72
C LYS A 321 16.98 -4.27 -13.98
N GLU A 322 16.90 -4.17 -12.66
CA GLU A 322 18.04 -4.14 -11.75
C GLU A 322 18.47 -5.56 -11.31
#